data_2c8b4b1723e065313017df72ed700adf
#
_entry.id   2c8b4b1723e065313017df72ed700adf
#
_cell.length_a   1.000
_cell.length_b   1.000
_cell.length_c   1.000
_cell.angle_alpha   90.00
_cell.angle_beta   90.00
_cell.angle_gamma   90.00
#
_symmetry.space_group_name_H-M   'P 1'
#
loop_
_entity.id
_entity.type
_entity.pdbx_description
1 polymer ?
#
loop_
_entity_poly.entity_id
_entity_poly.type
_entity_poly.pdbx_seq_one_letter_code
_entity_poly.pdbx_strand_id
1 'polypeptide(L)'
;RDRLRSRGLGDVYKRQVPAQHYFMGGIKVNLGSKTSMKGLYACGETSCNGVHGRNRLASNSLLESLVFARKAADDMIFGQTPEYVRADAIDMNMYESREELLNACHETVLKEIERMKKSHE
;
A
#
# COMPACT_ATOMS: atom_id res chain seq x y z
N ARG A 1 16.83 -26.40 -25.08
CA ARG A 1 18.18 -25.86 -24.88
C ARG A 1 18.21 -24.46 -25.48
N ASP A 2 17.82 -23.50 -24.69
CA ASP A 2 17.96 -22.08 -25.05
C ASP A 2 19.48 -21.82 -25.16
N ARG A 3 19.96 -21.85 -26.36
CA ARG A 3 21.30 -21.39 -26.59
C ARG A 3 21.34 -19.91 -26.33
N LEU A 4 22.34 -19.42 -25.62
CA LEU A 4 22.69 -18.02 -25.37
C LEU A 4 22.89 -17.21 -26.69
N ARG A 5 22.02 -17.42 -27.64
CA ARG A 5 21.94 -16.61 -28.85
C ARG A 5 20.85 -15.58 -28.64
N SER A 6 21.19 -14.34 -28.93
CA SER A 6 20.36 -13.15 -28.80
C SER A 6 18.92 -13.27 -29.33
N ARG A 7 18.64 -14.25 -30.17
CA ARG A 7 17.30 -14.50 -30.74
C ARG A 7 16.28 -14.96 -29.66
N GLY A 8 16.67 -15.82 -28.72
CA GLY A 8 15.77 -16.28 -27.66
C GLY A 8 15.41 -15.17 -26.68
N LEU A 9 16.39 -14.39 -26.24
CA LEU A 9 16.17 -13.25 -25.36
C LEU A 9 15.36 -12.14 -26.05
N GLY A 10 15.62 -11.88 -27.35
CA GLY A 10 14.85 -10.91 -28.12
C GLY A 10 13.37 -11.25 -28.22
N ASP A 11 13.03 -12.53 -28.37
CA ASP A 11 11.63 -12.97 -28.42
C ASP A 11 10.96 -12.90 -27.05
N VAL A 12 11.67 -13.15 -25.98
CA VAL A 12 11.15 -12.96 -24.61
C VAL A 12 10.85 -11.47 -24.36
N TYR A 13 11.76 -10.58 -24.72
CA TYR A 13 11.52 -9.13 -24.57
C TYR A 13 10.37 -8.62 -25.44
N LYS A 14 10.21 -9.15 -26.65
CA LYS A 14 9.09 -8.76 -27.54
C LYS A 14 7.73 -9.17 -27.01
N ARG A 15 7.65 -10.17 -26.15
CA ARG A 15 6.40 -10.64 -25.52
C ARG A 15 6.07 -9.91 -24.23
N GLN A 16 6.96 -9.09 -23.73
CA GLN A 16 6.71 -8.28 -22.55
C GLN A 16 5.75 -7.14 -22.89
N VAL A 17 4.81 -6.91 -22.01
CA VAL A 17 3.89 -5.78 -22.08
C VAL A 17 4.11 -4.88 -20.87
N PRO A 18 3.95 -3.57 -21.01
CA PRO A 18 3.94 -2.69 -19.86
C PRO A 18 2.84 -3.12 -18.89
N ALA A 19 3.20 -3.26 -17.63
CA ALA A 19 2.27 -3.61 -16.57
C ALA A 19 2.44 -2.67 -15.39
N GLN A 20 1.42 -2.58 -14.56
CA GLN A 20 1.49 -1.78 -13.33
C GLN A 20 2.58 -2.34 -12.42
N HIS A 21 3.43 -1.45 -11.94
CA HIS A 21 4.41 -1.79 -10.91
C HIS A 21 3.74 -1.93 -9.56
N TYR A 22 4.26 -2.84 -8.73
CA TYR A 22 3.84 -2.97 -7.33
C TYR A 22 3.97 -1.63 -6.60
N PHE A 23 2.93 -1.24 -5.91
CA PHE A 23 2.89 0.03 -5.19
C PHE A 23 3.77 -0.04 -3.92
N MET A 24 4.67 0.92 -3.77
CA MET A 24 5.50 1.05 -2.57
C MET A 24 5.03 2.24 -1.76
N GLY A 25 4.53 1.96 -0.57
CA GLY A 25 3.83 2.90 0.27
C GLY A 25 2.48 2.33 0.68
N GLY A 26 1.50 3.18 0.92
CA GLY A 26 0.15 2.78 1.27
C GLY A 26 -0.23 3.14 2.70
N ILE A 27 -1.21 2.44 3.23
CA ILE A 27 -1.73 2.67 4.59
C ILE A 27 -0.64 2.32 5.60
N LYS A 28 -0.23 3.30 6.41
CA LYS A 28 0.75 3.09 7.48
C LYS A 28 0.21 2.11 8.51
N VAL A 29 0.98 1.05 8.77
CA VAL A 29 0.67 0.03 9.75
C VAL A 29 1.86 -0.27 10.65
N ASN A 30 1.59 -0.84 11.82
CA ASN A 30 2.61 -1.39 12.69
C ASN A 30 2.98 -2.84 12.31
N LEU A 31 3.86 -3.48 13.06
CA LEU A 31 4.30 -4.86 12.82
C LEU A 31 3.19 -5.92 13.03
N GLY A 32 2.06 -5.56 13.60
CA GLY A 32 0.85 -6.37 13.71
C GLY A 32 -0.21 -6.04 12.64
N SER A 33 0.18 -5.26 11.61
CA SER A 33 -0.72 -4.81 10.54
C SER A 33 -1.85 -3.89 10.98
N LYS A 34 -1.80 -3.33 12.18
CA LYS A 34 -2.79 -2.36 12.68
C LYS A 34 -2.54 -0.98 12.12
N THR A 35 -3.60 -0.31 11.69
CA THR A 35 -3.58 1.11 11.34
C THR A 35 -3.69 2.00 12.57
N SER A 36 -3.71 3.31 12.38
CA SER A 36 -4.02 4.27 13.46
C SER A 36 -5.49 4.23 13.90
N MET A 37 -6.38 3.68 13.08
CA MET A 37 -7.78 3.49 13.42
C MET A 37 -7.99 2.17 14.16
N LYS A 38 -8.69 2.22 15.30
CA LYS A 38 -9.02 1.02 16.08
C LYS A 38 -9.85 0.03 15.24
N GLY A 39 -9.46 -1.24 15.24
CA GLY A 39 -10.17 -2.29 14.52
C GLY A 39 -9.91 -2.35 13.01
N LEU A 40 -9.11 -1.43 12.46
CA LEU A 40 -8.75 -1.44 11.05
C LEU A 40 -7.33 -1.97 10.84
N TYR A 41 -7.19 -2.94 9.95
CA TYR A 41 -5.94 -3.58 9.56
C TYR A 41 -5.70 -3.39 8.06
N ALA A 42 -4.44 -3.38 7.68
CA ALA A 42 -4.05 -3.42 6.28
C ALA A 42 -2.81 -4.30 6.11
N CYS A 43 -2.78 -5.11 5.06
CA CYS A 43 -1.65 -5.98 4.73
C CYS A 43 -1.47 -6.11 3.21
N GLY A 44 -0.31 -6.61 2.78
CA GLY A 44 0.04 -6.74 1.37
C GLY A 44 0.30 -5.40 0.70
N GLU A 45 0.08 -5.33 -0.61
CA GLU A 45 0.42 -4.17 -1.44
C GLU A 45 -0.21 -2.85 -0.97
N THR A 46 -1.36 -2.93 -0.32
CA THR A 46 -2.07 -1.74 0.19
C THR A 46 -1.47 -1.16 1.47
N SER A 47 -0.56 -1.89 2.14
CA SER A 47 0.00 -1.50 3.44
C SER A 47 1.43 -0.98 3.33
N CYS A 48 1.78 -0.08 4.24
CA CYS A 48 3.13 0.42 4.44
C CYS A 48 3.61 0.06 5.86
N ASN A 49 4.25 -1.10 5.99
CA ASN A 49 4.86 -1.59 7.23
C ASN A 49 6.35 -1.26 7.35
N GLY A 50 6.95 -0.63 6.33
CA GLY A 50 8.36 -0.24 6.29
C GLY A 50 9.33 -1.33 5.83
N VAL A 51 8.88 -2.57 5.65
CA VAL A 51 9.75 -3.71 5.28
C VAL A 51 10.48 -3.50 3.96
N HIS A 52 9.84 -2.86 3.01
CA HIS A 52 10.42 -2.62 1.69
C HIS A 52 11.29 -1.37 1.60
N GLY A 53 11.19 -0.47 2.57
CA GLY A 53 11.93 0.80 2.56
C GLY A 53 11.66 1.60 1.28
N ARG A 54 12.74 2.11 0.66
CA ARG A 54 12.65 2.90 -0.58
C ARG A 54 12.58 2.06 -1.84
N ASN A 55 12.98 0.79 -1.77
CA ASN A 55 13.07 -0.07 -2.94
C ASN A 55 12.75 -1.51 -2.58
N ARG A 56 11.71 -2.03 -3.17
CA ARG A 56 11.21 -3.39 -2.92
C ARG A 56 12.07 -4.43 -3.63
N LEU A 57 12.43 -5.48 -2.92
CA LEU A 57 12.92 -6.72 -3.52
C LEU A 57 11.72 -7.53 -4.02
N ALA A 58 11.68 -7.81 -5.33
CA ALA A 58 10.50 -8.39 -5.99
C ALA A 58 9.95 -9.65 -5.33
N SER A 59 10.80 -10.59 -4.97
CA SER A 59 10.39 -11.85 -4.32
C SER A 59 9.84 -11.67 -2.90
N ASN A 60 10.20 -10.60 -2.21
CA ASN A 60 9.83 -10.41 -0.80
C ASN A 60 8.37 -9.96 -0.60
N SER A 61 7.73 -9.42 -1.62
CA SER A 61 6.35 -8.94 -1.49
C SER A 61 5.34 -10.04 -1.19
N LEU A 62 5.47 -11.19 -1.82
CA LEU A 62 4.56 -12.32 -1.54
C LEU A 62 4.76 -12.84 -0.13
N LEU A 63 6.02 -12.97 0.31
CA LEU A 63 6.34 -13.40 1.65
C LEU A 63 5.85 -12.40 2.70
N GLU A 64 6.08 -11.11 2.46
CA GLU A 64 5.58 -10.03 3.30
C GLU A 64 4.05 -10.11 3.45
N SER A 65 3.32 -10.19 2.33
CA SER A 65 1.88 -10.26 2.34
C SER A 65 1.35 -11.45 3.16
N LEU A 66 1.93 -12.63 3.00
CA LEU A 66 1.52 -13.84 3.74
C LEU A 66 1.82 -13.74 5.25
N VAL A 67 3.01 -13.27 5.61
CA VAL A 67 3.43 -13.16 7.01
C VAL A 67 2.60 -12.12 7.76
N PHE A 68 2.39 -10.96 7.16
CA PHE A 68 1.66 -9.88 7.82
C PHE A 68 0.15 -10.10 7.80
N ALA A 69 -0.41 -10.76 6.78
CA ALA A 69 -1.81 -11.20 6.80
C ALA A 69 -2.06 -12.20 7.93
N ARG A 70 -1.14 -13.15 8.14
CA ARG A 70 -1.24 -14.08 9.28
C ARG A 70 -1.17 -13.36 10.61
N LYS A 71 -0.23 -12.44 10.79
CA LYS A 71 -0.14 -11.63 12.01
C LYS A 71 -1.40 -10.81 12.28
N ALA A 72 -1.99 -10.22 11.22
CA ALA A 72 -3.26 -9.51 11.34
C ALA A 72 -4.38 -10.45 11.81
N ALA A 73 -4.48 -11.64 11.22
CA ALA A 73 -5.48 -12.62 11.59
C ALA A 73 -5.31 -13.11 13.04
N ASP A 74 -4.08 -13.43 13.45
CA ASP A 74 -3.78 -13.84 14.82
C ASP A 74 -4.17 -12.74 15.82
N ASP A 75 -3.87 -11.49 15.51
CA ASP A 75 -4.22 -10.36 16.37
C ASP A 75 -5.74 -10.09 16.41
N MET A 76 -6.46 -10.30 15.31
CA MET A 76 -7.92 -10.21 15.28
C MET A 76 -8.59 -11.33 16.11
N ILE A 77 -8.01 -12.53 16.12
CA ILE A 77 -8.57 -13.69 16.82
C ILE A 77 -8.25 -13.62 18.32
N PHE A 78 -7.02 -13.32 18.68
CA PHE A 78 -6.50 -13.39 20.05
C PHE A 78 -6.38 -12.02 20.71
N GLY A 79 -6.50 -10.93 19.93
CA GLY A 79 -6.43 -9.58 20.43
C GLY A 79 -7.72 -9.16 21.18
N GLN A 80 -7.62 -8.03 21.86
CA GLN A 80 -8.81 -7.43 22.46
C GLN A 80 -9.73 -6.91 21.36
N THR A 81 -10.99 -7.32 21.39
CA THR A 81 -12.02 -6.75 20.52
C THR A 81 -12.14 -5.25 20.82
N PRO A 82 -11.91 -4.38 19.84
CA PRO A 82 -12.08 -2.95 20.08
C PRO A 82 -13.52 -2.65 20.46
N GLU A 83 -13.70 -1.81 21.47
CA GLU A 83 -15.01 -1.30 21.79
C GLU A 83 -15.60 -0.58 20.56
N TYR A 84 -16.82 -0.97 20.19
CA TYR A 84 -17.48 -0.36 19.03
C TYR A 84 -17.82 1.10 19.36
N VAL A 85 -17.06 2.00 18.77
CA VAL A 85 -17.40 3.42 18.78
C VAL A 85 -18.26 3.69 17.57
N ARG A 86 -19.52 4.05 17.79
CA ARG A 86 -20.41 4.50 16.72
C ARG A 86 -19.76 5.69 16.05
N ALA A 87 -19.46 5.57 14.76
CA ALA A 87 -19.00 6.73 14.00
C ALA A 87 -20.11 7.78 14.03
N ASP A 88 -19.75 9.01 14.36
CA ASP A 88 -20.65 10.15 14.15
C ASP A 88 -21.08 10.14 12.69
N ALA A 89 -22.30 10.58 12.44
CA ALA A 89 -22.85 10.59 11.10
C ALA A 89 -21.88 11.32 10.16
N ILE A 90 -21.41 10.62 9.15
CA ILE A 90 -20.56 11.22 8.13
C ILE A 90 -21.39 12.26 7.42
N ASP A 91 -20.92 13.50 7.41
CA ASP A 91 -21.56 14.56 6.62
C ASP A 91 -21.37 14.23 5.13
N MET A 92 -22.42 13.69 4.53
CA MET A 92 -22.40 13.31 3.11
C MET A 92 -22.29 14.50 2.17
N ASN A 93 -22.61 15.73 2.65
CA ASN A 93 -22.48 16.93 1.82
C ASN A 93 -21.02 17.19 1.41
N MET A 94 -20.04 16.71 2.18
CA MET A 94 -18.62 16.76 1.80
C MET A 94 -18.31 16.00 0.50
N TYR A 95 -19.16 15.08 0.09
CA TYR A 95 -18.96 14.20 -1.06
C TYR A 95 -19.86 14.52 -2.24
N GLU A 96 -20.65 15.59 -2.18
CA GLU A 96 -21.58 15.97 -3.25
C GLU A 96 -20.85 16.42 -4.52
N SER A 97 -19.73 17.12 -4.38
CA SER A 97 -18.92 17.53 -5.52
C SER A 97 -17.71 16.66 -5.69
N ARG A 98 -17.79 15.73 -6.66
CA ARG A 98 -16.63 14.88 -7.03
C ARG A 98 -15.42 15.68 -7.45
N GLU A 99 -15.63 16.79 -8.16
CA GLU A 99 -14.55 17.63 -8.67
C GLU A 99 -13.81 18.33 -7.53
N GLU A 100 -14.53 18.90 -6.57
CA GLU A 100 -13.95 19.53 -5.37
C GLU A 100 -13.17 18.52 -4.53
N LEU A 101 -13.71 17.32 -4.35
CA LEU A 101 -13.05 16.25 -3.61
C LEU A 101 -11.74 15.83 -4.29
N LEU A 102 -11.76 15.66 -5.61
CA LEU A 102 -10.56 15.29 -6.37
C LEU A 102 -9.50 16.39 -6.29
N ASN A 103 -9.89 17.66 -6.39
CA ASN A 103 -8.97 18.78 -6.27
C ASN A 103 -8.37 18.86 -4.85
N ALA A 104 -9.16 18.68 -3.81
CA ALA A 104 -8.67 18.64 -2.43
C ALA A 104 -7.70 17.48 -2.19
N CYS A 105 -8.00 16.30 -2.72
CA CYS A 105 -7.07 15.16 -2.67
C CYS A 105 -5.77 15.47 -3.41
N HIS A 106 -5.84 16.05 -4.60
CA HIS A 106 -4.67 16.42 -5.41
C HIS A 106 -3.77 17.41 -4.67
N GLU A 107 -4.35 18.48 -4.11
CA GLU A 107 -3.60 19.46 -3.32
C GLU A 107 -2.94 18.83 -2.09
N THR A 108 -3.64 17.93 -1.41
CA THR A 108 -3.12 17.22 -0.24
C THR A 108 -1.88 16.40 -0.61
N VAL A 109 -1.95 15.67 -1.73
CA VAL A 109 -0.83 14.88 -2.24
C VAL A 109 0.37 15.77 -2.60
N LEU A 110 0.13 16.90 -3.30
CA LEU A 110 1.21 17.82 -3.66
C LEU A 110 1.89 18.42 -2.42
N LYS A 111 1.12 18.85 -1.43
CA LYS A 111 1.66 19.37 -0.16
C LYS A 111 2.51 18.33 0.56
N GLU A 112 2.09 17.07 0.57
CA GLU A 112 2.85 16.01 1.21
C GLU A 112 4.14 15.68 0.45
N ILE A 113 4.11 15.70 -0.89
CA ILE A 113 5.32 15.55 -1.71
C ILE A 113 6.33 16.66 -1.42
N GLU A 114 5.88 17.90 -1.32
CA GLU A 114 6.75 19.03 -0.97
C GLU A 114 7.31 18.91 0.44
N ARG A 115 6.49 18.50 1.41
CA ARG A 115 6.93 18.25 2.78
C ARG A 115 8.04 17.19 2.83
N MET A 116 7.86 16.10 2.06
CA MET A 116 8.83 15.01 2.00
C MET A 116 10.14 15.45 1.34
N LYS A 117 10.10 16.27 0.31
CA LYS A 117 11.33 16.82 -0.31
C LYS A 117 12.14 17.62 0.69
N LYS A 118 11.51 18.53 1.43
CA LYS A 118 12.17 19.37 2.45
C LYS A 118 12.74 18.58 3.62
N SER A 119 12.21 17.40 3.92
CA SER A 119 12.72 16.56 5.02
C SER A 119 13.96 15.74 4.64
N HIS A 120 14.39 15.81 3.38
CA HIS A 120 15.53 15.09 2.83
C HIS A 120 16.70 16.01 2.41
N GLU A 121 16.52 17.33 2.54
CA GLU A 121 17.57 18.33 2.50
C GLU A 121 18.15 18.57 3.89
#